data_387e6d1f26338bd1543d358c1b3a83e4
#
_entry.id   387e6d1f26338bd1543d358c1b3a83e4
#
_cell.length_a   1.000
_cell.length_b   1.000
_cell.length_c   1.000
_cell.angle_alpha   90.00
_cell.angle_beta   90.00
_cell.angle_gamma   90.00
#
_symmetry.space_group_name_H-M   'P 1'
#
loop_
_entity.id
_entity.type
_entity.pdbx_description
1 polymer ?
#
loop_
_entity_poly.entity_id
_entity_poly.type
_entity_poly.pdbx_seq_one_letter_code
_entity_poly.pdbx_strand_id
1 'polypeptide(L)'
;MKQHLLLIWLLSTAGISQAETVILELLNGDSVTGTIVEELSNNQEKVLDHPQLGRLTILTSSLKSKQTAPAWRTSMTAGLIGNEKDGDSSLSTTISVESKYKKGRNNLLLKAGLNTSQSRDNGEPLEIETQKGLAEVRYDYNMSSGIGLFALTDYNYDSKNDSGVNSLLSGIGIAKPVIQNKTTELVVAIGPSMQWTNGGDECGKDPYCGNAYAGGTFTTDLSWQPSKMFKLELNNKLSAAFTPDIKPANNFKARFKFYPSIYSGLFTSLQYNLIYQSMSTPEVNNSASLQLGADF
;
A
#
# COMPACT_ATOMS: atom_id res chain seq x y z
N MET A 1 -29.91 -23.38 -32.30
CA MET A 1 -28.46 -23.41 -32.14
C MET A 1 -27.87 -22.33 -33.04
N LYS A 2 -27.49 -21.16 -32.47
CA LYS A 2 -26.73 -20.10 -33.18
C LYS A 2 -25.50 -19.77 -32.33
N GLN A 3 -24.33 -20.17 -32.83
CA GLN A 3 -23.02 -19.85 -32.28
C GLN A 3 -22.73 -18.40 -32.59
N HIS A 4 -22.52 -17.56 -31.56
CA HIS A 4 -21.93 -16.24 -31.71
C HIS A 4 -20.42 -16.33 -31.42
N LEU A 5 -19.65 -16.24 -32.49
CA LEU A 5 -18.20 -16.10 -32.47
C LEU A 5 -17.87 -14.66 -32.01
N LEU A 6 -17.27 -14.54 -30.85
CA LEU A 6 -16.75 -13.25 -30.33
C LEU A 6 -15.34 -13.06 -30.87
N LEU A 7 -15.20 -12.19 -31.87
CA LEU A 7 -13.92 -11.80 -32.46
C LEU A 7 -13.24 -10.78 -31.53
N ILE A 8 -12.20 -11.21 -30.81
CA ILE A 8 -11.35 -10.32 -30.01
C ILE A 8 -10.36 -9.65 -30.96
N TRP A 9 -10.55 -8.35 -31.21
CA TRP A 9 -9.60 -7.51 -31.90
C TRP A 9 -8.43 -7.18 -30.96
N LEU A 10 -7.27 -7.79 -31.21
CA LEU A 10 -5.98 -7.39 -30.67
C LEU A 10 -5.51 -6.12 -31.41
N LEU A 11 -5.72 -4.97 -30.84
CA LEU A 11 -5.08 -3.72 -31.26
C LEU A 11 -3.60 -3.78 -30.84
N SER A 12 -2.74 -4.17 -31.77
CA SER A 12 -1.30 -3.97 -31.70
C SER A 12 -1.00 -2.48 -31.94
N THR A 13 -0.95 -1.67 -30.88
CA THR A 13 -0.36 -0.34 -30.94
C THR A 13 1.16 -0.49 -31.01
N ALA A 14 1.74 -0.29 -32.17
CA ALA A 14 3.16 -0.05 -32.34
C ALA A 14 3.53 1.17 -31.47
N GLY A 15 4.27 0.93 -30.39
CA GLY A 15 4.78 1.99 -29.51
C GLY A 15 5.75 2.86 -30.28
N ILE A 16 5.31 4.06 -30.67
CA ILE A 16 6.21 5.15 -31.06
C ILE A 16 6.96 5.49 -29.77
N SER A 17 8.25 5.15 -29.72
CA SER A 17 9.17 5.62 -28.69
C SER A 17 9.24 7.15 -28.79
N GLN A 18 8.41 7.86 -28.04
CA GLN A 18 8.58 9.29 -27.85
C GLN A 18 9.88 9.48 -27.06
N ALA A 19 10.84 10.16 -27.69
CA ALA A 19 12.06 10.57 -27.02
C ALA A 19 11.69 11.42 -25.78
N GLU A 20 12.03 10.93 -24.61
CA GLU A 20 11.64 11.54 -23.33
C GLU A 20 12.45 12.81 -23.09
N THR A 21 11.74 13.95 -22.94
CA THR A 21 12.37 15.21 -22.54
C THR A 21 12.81 15.13 -21.08
N VAL A 22 14.08 15.34 -20.82
CA VAL A 22 14.68 15.33 -19.47
C VAL A 22 15.09 16.71 -19.04
N ILE A 23 15.16 16.94 -17.73
CA ILE A 23 15.74 18.11 -17.09
C ILE A 23 17.01 17.66 -16.38
N LEU A 24 18.16 18.19 -16.78
CA LEU A 24 19.44 17.97 -16.14
C LEU A 24 19.76 19.17 -15.23
N GLU A 25 19.94 18.94 -13.93
CA GLU A 25 20.39 19.98 -12.98
C GLU A 25 21.93 19.98 -12.93
N LEU A 26 22.51 21.18 -13.02
CA LEU A 26 23.94 21.41 -12.93
C LEU A 26 24.36 21.71 -11.49
N LEU A 27 25.63 21.50 -11.16
CA LEU A 27 26.18 21.80 -9.83
C LEU A 27 26.10 23.27 -9.43
N ASN A 28 26.06 24.19 -10.40
CA ASN A 28 25.90 25.63 -10.18
C ASN A 28 24.44 26.05 -9.89
N GLY A 29 23.49 25.09 -9.95
CA GLY A 29 22.06 25.33 -9.71
C GLY A 29 21.25 25.62 -10.98
N ASP A 30 21.86 25.72 -12.15
CA ASP A 30 21.15 25.84 -13.42
C ASP A 30 20.51 24.54 -13.84
N SER A 31 19.49 24.63 -14.74
CA SER A 31 18.82 23.47 -15.30
C SER A 31 18.82 23.54 -16.81
N VAL A 32 19.11 22.43 -17.46
CA VAL A 32 19.07 22.29 -18.91
C VAL A 32 18.01 21.28 -19.28
N THR A 33 17.05 21.68 -20.13
CA THR A 33 15.93 20.83 -20.57
C THR A 33 16.15 20.41 -22.01
N GLY A 34 15.95 19.14 -22.34
CA GLY A 34 16.07 18.67 -23.72
C GLY A 34 15.91 17.15 -23.79
N THR A 35 16.16 16.61 -24.98
CA THR A 35 16.09 15.17 -25.25
C THR A 35 17.48 14.56 -25.25
N ILE A 36 17.73 13.53 -24.45
CA ILE A 36 19.03 12.85 -24.45
C ILE A 36 19.22 12.09 -25.75
N VAL A 37 20.37 12.29 -26.37
CA VAL A 37 20.84 11.51 -27.54
C VAL A 37 21.71 10.36 -27.02
N GLU A 38 21.09 9.21 -26.78
CA GLU A 38 21.74 8.06 -26.13
C GLU A 38 22.96 7.56 -26.94
N GLU A 39 22.87 7.57 -28.26
CA GLU A 39 23.95 7.14 -29.18
C GLU A 39 25.23 7.95 -29.06
N LEU A 40 25.12 9.21 -28.63
CA LEU A 40 26.24 10.14 -28.48
C LEU A 40 26.63 10.36 -27.02
N SER A 41 25.86 9.82 -26.09
CA SER A 41 26.08 9.94 -24.65
C SER A 41 26.96 8.79 -24.12
N ASN A 42 27.81 9.09 -23.14
CA ASN A 42 28.66 8.10 -22.48
C ASN A 42 28.73 8.38 -20.95
N ASN A 43 29.61 7.66 -20.24
CA ASN A 43 29.77 7.82 -18.80
C ASN A 43 30.40 9.18 -18.39
N GLN A 44 31.07 9.86 -19.29
CA GLN A 44 31.77 11.13 -19.03
C GLN A 44 30.97 12.32 -19.52
N GLU A 45 30.15 12.15 -20.56
CA GLU A 45 29.41 13.23 -21.22
C GLU A 45 27.98 12.79 -21.56
N LYS A 46 27.02 13.70 -21.33
CA LYS A 46 25.65 13.57 -21.80
C LYS A 46 25.40 14.53 -22.95
N VAL A 47 24.94 14.03 -24.08
CA VAL A 47 24.55 14.83 -25.23
C VAL A 47 23.03 15.03 -25.20
N LEU A 48 22.62 16.30 -25.27
CA LEU A 48 21.24 16.73 -25.14
C LEU A 48 20.85 17.61 -26.34
N ASP A 49 19.75 17.32 -27.01
CA ASP A 49 19.15 18.20 -28.00
C ASP A 49 18.20 19.18 -27.30
N HIS A 50 18.66 20.43 -27.13
CA HIS A 50 17.88 21.51 -26.53
C HIS A 50 17.04 22.23 -27.58
N PRO A 51 15.75 22.50 -27.32
CA PRO A 51 14.82 23.03 -28.36
C PRO A 51 15.19 24.40 -28.95
N GLN A 52 15.97 25.22 -28.22
CA GLN A 52 16.38 26.56 -28.64
C GLN A 52 17.88 26.67 -28.87
N LEU A 53 18.71 25.93 -28.16
CA LEU A 53 20.17 26.05 -28.20
C LEU A 53 20.83 24.98 -29.09
N GLY A 54 20.04 24.04 -29.63
CA GLY A 54 20.55 22.94 -30.42
C GLY A 54 21.24 21.90 -29.58
N ARG A 55 22.24 21.23 -30.11
CA ARG A 55 22.95 20.13 -29.45
C ARG A 55 23.93 20.64 -28.41
N LEU A 56 23.77 20.21 -27.17
CA LEU A 56 24.62 20.53 -26.02
C LEU A 56 25.33 19.28 -25.52
N THR A 57 26.62 19.41 -25.24
CA THR A 57 27.40 18.36 -24.53
C THR A 57 27.63 18.82 -23.10
N ILE A 58 27.19 18.03 -22.14
CA ILE A 58 27.27 18.33 -20.71
C ILE A 58 28.15 17.28 -20.05
N LEU A 59 29.23 17.72 -19.40
CA LEU A 59 30.09 16.83 -18.63
C LEU A 59 29.30 16.20 -17.48
N THR A 60 29.36 14.89 -17.32
CA THR A 60 28.68 14.19 -16.22
C THR A 60 29.17 14.68 -14.85
N SER A 61 30.43 15.13 -14.75
CA SER A 61 31.00 15.72 -13.54
C SER A 61 30.38 17.08 -13.16
N SER A 62 29.77 17.80 -14.12
CA SER A 62 29.08 19.06 -13.87
C SER A 62 27.59 18.88 -13.54
N LEU A 63 27.06 17.66 -13.68
CA LEU A 63 25.70 17.34 -13.31
C LEU A 63 25.60 17.17 -11.80
N LYS A 64 24.57 17.79 -11.22
CA LYS A 64 24.15 17.45 -9.87
C LYS A 64 23.76 15.99 -9.85
N SER A 65 24.46 15.19 -9.08
CA SER A 65 24.15 13.77 -8.95
C SER A 65 22.65 13.62 -8.65
N LYS A 66 21.93 12.96 -9.55
CA LYS A 66 20.53 12.64 -9.28
C LYS A 66 20.54 11.78 -8.02
N GLN A 67 20.19 12.37 -6.88
CA GLN A 67 20.06 11.59 -5.66
C GLN A 67 19.08 10.48 -5.97
N THR A 68 19.60 9.28 -6.17
CA THR A 68 18.76 8.09 -6.31
C THR A 68 17.97 8.00 -5.03
N ALA A 69 16.66 8.10 -5.14
CA ALA A 69 15.81 7.98 -3.97
C ALA A 69 16.20 6.70 -3.22
N PRO A 70 16.34 6.74 -1.89
CA PRO A 70 16.75 5.57 -1.13
C PRO A 70 15.87 4.38 -1.50
N ALA A 71 16.47 3.21 -1.68
CA ALA A 71 15.75 2.01 -2.06
C ALA A 71 14.70 1.63 -1.01
N TRP A 72 14.97 1.95 0.26
CA TRP A 72 14.05 1.80 1.38
C TRP A 72 13.44 3.14 1.77
N ARG A 73 12.15 3.09 2.09
CA ARG A 73 11.40 4.18 2.72
C ARG A 73 10.58 3.59 3.85
N THR A 74 10.74 4.11 5.05
CA THR A 74 10.03 3.63 6.23
C THR A 74 9.16 4.76 6.77
N SER A 75 7.92 4.43 7.10
CA SER A 75 6.95 5.31 7.74
C SER A 75 6.57 4.71 9.08
N MET A 76 6.65 5.50 10.13
CA MET A 76 6.20 5.12 11.47
C MET A 76 5.07 6.04 11.89
N THR A 77 4.03 5.49 12.50
CA THR A 77 2.92 6.29 13.05
C THR A 77 2.60 5.84 14.47
N ALA A 78 2.21 6.80 15.30
CA ALA A 78 1.66 6.57 16.62
C ALA A 78 0.41 7.42 16.81
N GLY A 79 -0.62 6.85 17.41
CA GLY A 79 -1.87 7.52 17.75
C GLY A 79 -2.24 7.21 19.20
N LEU A 80 -2.77 8.20 19.89
CA LEU A 80 -3.27 8.09 21.25
C LEU A 80 -4.63 8.80 21.30
N ILE A 81 -5.64 8.12 21.80
CA ILE A 81 -6.97 8.68 22.00
C ILE A 81 -7.39 8.33 23.42
N GLY A 82 -7.60 9.36 24.24
CA GLY A 82 -8.12 9.22 25.60
C GLY A 82 -9.50 9.82 25.70
N ASN A 83 -10.37 9.22 26.52
CA ASN A 83 -11.68 9.76 26.89
C ASN A 83 -11.88 9.56 28.40
N GLU A 84 -12.53 10.55 29.03
CA GLU A 84 -12.93 10.49 30.43
C GLU A 84 -14.36 11.04 30.54
N LYS A 85 -15.22 10.28 31.22
CA LYS A 85 -16.60 10.68 31.46
C LYS A 85 -17.08 10.07 32.77
N ASP A 86 -17.56 10.93 33.68
CA ASP A 86 -18.17 10.56 34.97
C ASP A 86 -17.27 9.64 35.86
N GLY A 87 -15.93 9.74 35.67
CA GLY A 87 -14.93 8.94 36.38
C GLY A 87 -14.51 7.68 35.64
N ASP A 88 -15.21 7.29 34.58
CA ASP A 88 -14.79 6.23 33.67
C ASP A 88 -13.78 6.77 32.67
N SER A 89 -12.72 6.05 32.41
CA SER A 89 -11.68 6.46 31.48
C SER A 89 -11.37 5.39 30.47
N SER A 90 -11.09 5.78 29.23
CA SER A 90 -10.61 4.86 28.20
C SER A 90 -9.39 5.42 27.48
N LEU A 91 -8.47 4.55 27.10
CA LEU A 91 -7.26 4.90 26.37
C LEU A 91 -7.04 3.91 25.22
N SER A 92 -7.01 4.44 24.00
CA SER A 92 -6.64 3.66 22.80
C SER A 92 -5.29 4.11 22.30
N THR A 93 -4.37 3.17 22.11
CA THR A 93 -3.04 3.40 21.56
C THR A 93 -2.89 2.62 20.26
N THR A 94 -2.42 3.29 19.22
CA THR A 94 -2.12 2.66 17.92
C THR A 94 -0.67 2.96 17.55
N ILE A 95 0.07 1.93 17.16
CA ILE A 95 1.42 2.08 16.60
C ILE A 95 1.46 1.30 15.29
N SER A 96 2.03 1.88 14.23
CA SER A 96 2.26 1.15 13.00
C SER A 96 3.57 1.53 12.32
N VAL A 97 4.14 0.56 11.61
CA VAL A 97 5.34 0.69 10.79
C VAL A 97 5.02 0.18 9.40
N GLU A 98 5.42 0.92 8.39
CA GLU A 98 5.34 0.54 6.99
C GLU A 98 6.70 0.79 6.35
N SER A 99 7.30 -0.25 5.76
CA SER A 99 8.56 -0.17 5.04
C SER A 99 8.37 -0.60 3.60
N LYS A 100 8.79 0.25 2.66
CA LYS A 100 8.74 0.01 1.23
C LYS A 100 10.16 -0.05 0.68
N TYR A 101 10.50 -1.16 0.03
CA TYR A 101 11.71 -1.29 -0.79
C TYR A 101 11.34 -1.22 -2.25
N LYS A 102 12.03 -0.37 -3.02
CA LYS A 102 11.85 -0.27 -4.47
C LYS A 102 13.20 -0.15 -5.15
N LYS A 103 13.57 -1.18 -5.92
CA LYS A 103 14.81 -1.16 -6.72
C LYS A 103 14.61 -1.92 -8.03
N GLY A 104 14.74 -1.20 -9.14
CA GLY A 104 14.52 -1.77 -10.47
C GLY A 104 13.10 -2.31 -10.62
N ARG A 105 12.97 -3.61 -10.85
CA ARG A 105 11.70 -4.31 -11.04
C ARG A 105 11.09 -4.86 -9.76
N ASN A 106 11.81 -4.78 -8.64
CA ASN A 106 11.42 -5.38 -7.37
C ASN A 106 10.81 -4.34 -6.45
N ASN A 107 9.64 -4.62 -5.91
CA ASN A 107 9.01 -3.86 -4.84
C ASN A 107 8.69 -4.82 -3.69
N LEU A 108 9.06 -4.46 -2.47
CA LEU A 108 8.69 -5.18 -1.26
C LEU A 108 8.00 -4.19 -0.31
N LEU A 109 6.86 -4.58 0.19
CA LEU A 109 6.10 -3.87 1.20
C LEU A 109 6.04 -4.73 2.46
N LEU A 110 6.44 -4.14 3.57
CA LEU A 110 6.31 -4.71 4.91
C LEU A 110 5.44 -3.77 5.73
N LYS A 111 4.41 -4.28 6.37
CA LYS A 111 3.60 -3.52 7.32
C LYS A 111 3.46 -4.31 8.63
N ALA A 112 3.48 -3.59 9.74
CA ALA A 112 3.10 -4.12 11.04
C ALA A 112 2.35 -3.04 11.82
N GLY A 113 1.40 -3.44 12.63
CA GLY A 113 0.65 -2.51 13.47
C GLY A 113 0.06 -3.20 14.68
N LEU A 114 -0.06 -2.43 15.75
CA LEU A 114 -0.69 -2.83 17.00
C LEU A 114 -1.68 -1.74 17.41
N ASN A 115 -2.84 -2.16 17.89
CA ASN A 115 -3.83 -1.30 18.53
C ASN A 115 -4.24 -1.94 19.84
N THR A 116 -4.21 -1.15 20.92
CA THR A 116 -4.65 -1.61 22.24
C THR A 116 -5.63 -0.59 22.79
N SER A 117 -6.79 -1.05 23.25
CA SER A 117 -7.75 -0.25 24.00
C SER A 117 -7.82 -0.75 25.42
N GLN A 118 -7.81 0.18 26.36
CA GLN A 118 -7.93 -0.07 27.80
C GLN A 118 -9.05 0.83 28.34
N SER A 119 -9.83 0.31 29.28
CA SER A 119 -10.82 1.08 30.01
C SER A 119 -10.65 0.90 31.50
N ARG A 120 -11.19 1.84 32.25
CA ARG A 120 -11.31 1.77 33.69
C ARG A 120 -12.61 2.43 34.11
N ASP A 121 -13.49 1.68 34.71
CA ASP A 121 -14.67 2.19 35.36
C ASP A 121 -14.32 2.81 36.72
N ASN A 122 -15.12 3.75 37.18
CA ASN A 122 -14.86 4.50 38.42
C ASN A 122 -14.72 3.57 39.62
N GLY A 123 -13.51 3.55 40.19
CA GLY A 123 -13.16 2.69 41.35
C GLY A 123 -12.72 1.27 41.01
N GLU A 124 -12.66 0.88 39.74
CA GLU A 124 -12.20 -0.43 39.27
C GLU A 124 -10.78 -0.40 38.73
N PRO A 125 -10.08 -1.56 38.68
CA PRO A 125 -8.76 -1.65 38.06
C PRO A 125 -8.84 -1.45 36.56
N LEU A 126 -7.72 -1.08 35.94
CA LEU A 126 -7.60 -0.93 34.50
C LEU A 126 -7.76 -2.29 33.81
N GLU A 127 -8.67 -2.37 32.85
CA GLU A 127 -8.91 -3.56 32.03
C GLU A 127 -8.45 -3.37 30.60
N ILE A 128 -7.89 -4.42 29.98
CA ILE A 128 -7.54 -4.44 28.56
C ILE A 128 -8.77 -4.89 27.78
N GLU A 129 -9.46 -3.95 27.13
CA GLU A 129 -10.66 -4.27 26.37
C GLU A 129 -10.35 -4.92 25.03
N THR A 130 -9.33 -4.45 24.32
CA THR A 130 -9.06 -4.88 22.95
C THR A 130 -7.56 -4.88 22.67
N GLN A 131 -7.11 -5.94 22.03
CA GLN A 131 -5.78 -6.02 21.42
C GLN A 131 -5.97 -6.45 19.97
N LYS A 132 -5.46 -5.62 19.03
CA LYS A 132 -5.48 -5.92 17.59
C LYS A 132 -4.08 -5.82 17.03
N GLY A 133 -3.74 -6.74 16.16
CA GLY A 133 -2.46 -6.77 15.47
C GLY A 133 -2.65 -6.97 13.98
N LEU A 134 -1.74 -6.45 13.17
CA LEU A 134 -1.66 -6.73 11.75
C LEU A 134 -0.20 -6.90 11.33
N ALA A 135 0.03 -7.78 10.37
CA ALA A 135 1.29 -7.91 9.68
C ALA A 135 1.03 -8.23 8.21
N GLU A 136 1.65 -7.48 7.29
CA GLU A 136 1.51 -7.69 5.86
C GLU A 136 2.90 -7.73 5.23
N VAL A 137 3.10 -8.72 4.38
CA VAL A 137 4.24 -8.82 3.47
C VAL A 137 3.71 -8.92 2.06
N ARG A 138 4.13 -8.01 1.18
CA ARG A 138 3.81 -8.07 -0.25
C ARG A 138 5.05 -7.84 -1.08
N TYR A 139 5.27 -8.71 -2.04
CA TYR A 139 6.33 -8.61 -3.03
C TYR A 139 5.72 -8.48 -4.41
N ASP A 140 6.13 -7.48 -5.19
CA ASP A 140 5.74 -7.29 -6.57
C ASP A 140 6.98 -7.28 -7.47
N TYR A 141 6.93 -8.06 -8.56
CA TYR A 141 7.93 -8.09 -9.60
C TYR A 141 7.35 -7.51 -10.90
N ASN A 142 7.84 -6.36 -11.33
CA ASN A 142 7.37 -5.67 -12.52
C ASN A 142 8.09 -6.18 -13.77
N MET A 143 7.33 -6.73 -14.72
CA MET A 143 7.87 -7.13 -16.02
C MET A 143 7.92 -5.94 -16.98
N SER A 144 8.77 -6.04 -18.01
CA SER A 144 8.88 -5.01 -19.06
C SER A 144 7.60 -4.80 -19.87
N SER A 145 6.70 -5.77 -19.86
CA SER A 145 5.38 -5.72 -20.52
C SER A 145 4.36 -4.81 -19.83
N GLY A 146 4.70 -4.18 -18.69
CA GLY A 146 3.77 -3.39 -17.88
C GLY A 146 2.81 -4.22 -17.02
N ILE A 147 2.96 -5.55 -17.00
CA ILE A 147 2.28 -6.47 -16.08
C ILE A 147 3.32 -6.94 -15.08
N GLY A 148 2.93 -7.12 -13.83
CA GLY A 148 3.78 -7.66 -12.77
C GLY A 148 3.22 -8.96 -12.21
N LEU A 149 4.03 -9.64 -11.43
CA LEU A 149 3.64 -10.73 -10.55
C LEU A 149 3.61 -10.22 -9.12
N PHE A 150 2.68 -10.69 -8.31
CA PHE A 150 2.69 -10.40 -6.87
C PHE A 150 2.58 -11.66 -6.04
N ALA A 151 3.11 -11.56 -4.82
CA ALA A 151 2.86 -12.48 -3.71
C ALA A 151 2.51 -11.64 -2.47
N LEU A 152 1.48 -12.05 -1.74
CA LEU A 152 0.94 -11.35 -0.59
C LEU A 152 0.69 -12.33 0.55
N THR A 153 1.03 -11.93 1.77
CA THR A 153 0.56 -12.55 3.01
C THR A 153 0.12 -11.44 3.96
N ASP A 154 -1.10 -11.54 4.44
CA ASP A 154 -1.75 -10.59 5.33
C ASP A 154 -2.27 -11.36 6.56
N TYR A 155 -1.74 -11.06 7.73
CA TYR A 155 -2.14 -11.63 8.99
C TYR A 155 -2.81 -10.57 9.84
N ASN A 156 -3.95 -10.90 10.44
CA ASN A 156 -4.66 -10.05 11.38
C ASN A 156 -4.98 -10.82 12.65
N TYR A 157 -4.87 -10.14 13.77
CA TYR A 157 -5.23 -10.59 15.10
C TYR A 157 -6.24 -9.63 15.71
N ASP A 158 -7.33 -10.13 16.27
CA ASP A 158 -8.32 -9.33 17.00
C ASP A 158 -8.82 -10.11 18.21
N SER A 159 -8.43 -9.70 19.43
CA SER A 159 -8.80 -10.37 20.68
C SER A 159 -10.30 -10.30 21.00
N LYS A 160 -11.07 -9.45 20.31
CA LYS A 160 -12.53 -9.32 20.51
C LYS A 160 -13.34 -10.28 19.66
N ASN A 161 -12.70 -11.03 18.77
CA ASN A 161 -13.43 -12.00 17.96
C ASN A 161 -13.74 -13.25 18.77
N ASP A 162 -15.01 -13.60 18.88
CA ASP A 162 -15.46 -14.86 19.51
C ASP A 162 -15.03 -16.07 18.67
N SER A 163 -14.94 -15.89 17.34
CA SER A 163 -14.41 -16.86 16.38
C SER A 163 -13.49 -16.15 15.39
N GLY A 164 -12.38 -16.79 14.99
CA GLY A 164 -11.43 -16.21 14.04
C GLY A 164 -10.60 -15.06 14.62
N VAL A 165 -10.15 -15.17 15.86
CA VAL A 165 -9.21 -14.23 16.50
C VAL A 165 -7.97 -13.99 15.64
N ASN A 166 -7.48 -15.03 14.99
CA ASN A 166 -6.39 -14.99 14.03
C ASN A 166 -6.95 -15.19 12.64
N SER A 167 -6.55 -14.34 11.68
CA SER A 167 -6.88 -14.53 10.27
C SER A 167 -5.65 -14.37 9.40
N LEU A 168 -5.53 -15.20 8.38
CA LEU A 168 -4.45 -15.20 7.41
C LEU A 168 -5.03 -15.24 6.00
N LEU A 169 -4.59 -14.32 5.15
CA LEU A 169 -4.82 -14.33 3.71
C LEU A 169 -3.46 -14.43 3.02
N SER A 170 -3.24 -15.46 2.22
CA SER A 170 -2.06 -15.58 1.36
C SER A 170 -2.50 -15.70 -0.09
N GLY A 171 -1.85 -14.96 -0.99
CA GLY A 171 -2.22 -14.95 -2.41
C GLY A 171 -1.02 -14.68 -3.31
N ILE A 172 -1.12 -15.15 -4.52
CA ILE A 172 -0.17 -14.89 -5.61
C ILE A 172 -0.96 -14.54 -6.87
N GLY A 173 -0.36 -13.82 -7.80
CA GLY A 173 -1.08 -13.51 -9.04
C GLY A 173 -0.40 -12.47 -9.88
N ILE A 174 -1.21 -11.79 -10.69
CA ILE A 174 -0.78 -10.73 -11.59
C ILE A 174 -1.21 -9.36 -11.05
N ALA A 175 -0.34 -8.39 -11.21
CA ALA A 175 -0.58 -6.99 -10.86
C ALA A 175 -0.37 -6.11 -12.09
N LYS A 176 -1.16 -5.04 -12.22
CA LYS A 176 -1.04 -4.08 -13.30
C LYS A 176 -1.18 -2.65 -12.77
N PRO A 177 -0.21 -1.77 -12.98
CA PRO A 177 -0.42 -0.34 -12.81
C PRO A 177 -1.40 0.16 -13.89
N VAL A 178 -2.55 0.66 -13.44
CA VAL A 178 -3.60 1.23 -14.32
C VAL A 178 -3.35 2.71 -14.55
N ILE A 179 -2.90 3.40 -13.49
CA ILE A 179 -2.48 4.80 -13.54
C ILE A 179 -1.09 4.89 -12.93
N GLN A 180 -0.16 5.52 -13.64
CA GLN A 180 1.17 5.77 -13.11
C GLN A 180 1.68 7.11 -13.68
N ASN A 181 1.60 8.14 -12.84
CA ASN A 181 2.11 9.45 -13.16
C ASN A 181 2.80 10.08 -11.94
N LYS A 182 3.21 11.34 -12.02
CA LYS A 182 3.97 12.01 -10.93
C LYS A 182 3.19 12.16 -9.63
N THR A 183 1.87 12.22 -9.70
CA THR A 183 1.00 12.49 -8.55
C THR A 183 0.10 11.32 -8.18
N THR A 184 -0.09 10.37 -9.08
CA THR A 184 -1.07 9.29 -8.90
C THR A 184 -0.49 7.95 -9.32
N GLU A 185 -0.60 6.97 -8.47
CA GLU A 185 -0.31 5.57 -8.76
C GLU A 185 -1.54 4.74 -8.37
N LEU A 186 -2.10 4.01 -9.33
CA LEU A 186 -3.18 3.05 -9.11
C LEU A 186 -2.75 1.70 -9.63
N VAL A 187 -2.66 0.73 -8.75
CA VAL A 187 -2.32 -0.65 -9.06
C VAL A 187 -3.52 -1.53 -8.75
N VAL A 188 -3.86 -2.42 -9.67
CA VAL A 188 -4.83 -3.49 -9.44
C VAL A 188 -4.14 -4.83 -9.54
N ALA A 189 -4.55 -5.79 -8.72
CA ALA A 189 -3.98 -7.13 -8.76
C ALA A 189 -5.06 -8.19 -8.52
N ILE A 190 -4.90 -9.35 -9.15
CA ILE A 190 -5.83 -10.48 -9.03
C ILE A 190 -5.07 -11.79 -9.06
N GLY A 191 -5.53 -12.77 -8.29
CA GLY A 191 -4.95 -14.10 -8.29
C GLY A 191 -5.62 -15.07 -7.34
N PRO A 192 -5.21 -16.35 -7.38
CA PRO A 192 -5.61 -17.34 -6.40
C PRO A 192 -5.09 -16.97 -5.00
N SER A 193 -5.86 -17.34 -4.00
CA SER A 193 -5.54 -17.11 -2.59
C SER A 193 -5.98 -18.27 -1.71
N MET A 194 -5.46 -18.27 -0.51
CA MET A 194 -5.86 -19.14 0.59
C MET A 194 -6.23 -18.27 1.78
N GLN A 195 -7.34 -18.55 2.41
CA GLN A 195 -7.82 -17.90 3.61
C GLN A 195 -7.87 -18.89 4.75
N TRP A 196 -7.51 -18.45 5.94
CA TRP A 196 -7.55 -19.25 7.17
C TRP A 196 -7.89 -18.35 8.35
N THR A 197 -8.75 -18.85 9.24
CA THR A 197 -9.05 -18.22 10.53
C THR A 197 -8.93 -19.26 11.64
N ASN A 198 -8.56 -18.82 12.84
CA ASN A 198 -8.47 -19.69 14.02
C ASN A 198 -8.53 -18.89 15.32
N GLY A 199 -8.90 -19.59 16.41
CA GLY A 199 -8.92 -19.04 17.77
C GLY A 199 -10.23 -18.32 18.08
N GLY A 200 -10.43 -18.07 19.37
CA GLY A 200 -11.67 -17.59 19.98
C GLY A 200 -12.48 -18.72 20.61
N ASP A 201 -13.32 -18.38 21.58
CA ASP A 201 -14.05 -19.36 22.41
C ASP A 201 -15.13 -20.11 21.59
N GLU A 202 -15.65 -19.46 20.53
CA GLU A 202 -16.67 -20.04 19.64
C GLU A 202 -16.06 -20.75 18.40
N CYS A 203 -14.73 -20.72 18.22
CA CYS A 203 -14.07 -21.34 17.06
C CYS A 203 -14.40 -22.82 16.90
N GLY A 204 -14.53 -23.56 17.99
CA GLY A 204 -14.90 -24.97 17.95
C GLY A 204 -16.34 -25.26 17.50
N LYS A 205 -17.21 -24.26 17.48
CA LYS A 205 -18.61 -24.33 17.03
C LYS A 205 -18.78 -23.76 15.63
N ASP A 206 -17.85 -22.96 15.17
CA ASP A 206 -17.87 -22.36 13.84
C ASP A 206 -17.30 -23.36 12.81
N PRO A 207 -18.09 -23.78 11.80
CA PRO A 207 -17.67 -24.78 10.84
C PRO A 207 -16.50 -24.31 9.95
N TYR A 208 -16.23 -23.01 9.90
CA TYR A 208 -15.17 -22.43 9.06
C TYR A 208 -13.89 -22.14 9.82
N CYS A 209 -13.95 -22.00 11.16
CA CYS A 209 -12.79 -21.74 12.00
C CYS A 209 -11.85 -22.96 12.08
N GLY A 210 -10.55 -22.72 12.06
CA GLY A 210 -9.51 -23.76 12.09
C GLY A 210 -9.18 -24.39 10.73
N ASN A 211 -9.95 -24.08 9.68
CA ASN A 211 -9.77 -24.63 8.35
C ASN A 211 -9.18 -23.59 7.36
N ALA A 212 -8.48 -24.10 6.34
CA ALA A 212 -7.96 -23.28 5.25
C ALA A 212 -8.81 -23.47 3.98
N TYR A 213 -9.15 -22.35 3.33
CA TYR A 213 -10.01 -22.34 2.15
C TYR A 213 -9.29 -21.70 0.98
N ALA A 214 -9.25 -22.41 -0.14
CA ALA A 214 -8.80 -21.88 -1.41
C ALA A 214 -9.83 -20.89 -1.96
N GLY A 215 -9.33 -19.84 -2.61
CA GLY A 215 -10.16 -18.75 -3.13
C GLY A 215 -9.46 -17.89 -4.15
N GLY A 216 -10.02 -16.74 -4.41
CA GLY A 216 -9.44 -15.68 -5.21
C GLY A 216 -9.29 -14.39 -4.40
N THR A 217 -8.30 -13.59 -4.74
CA THR A 217 -8.12 -12.24 -4.19
C THR A 217 -8.03 -11.21 -5.30
N PHE A 218 -8.63 -10.05 -5.04
CA PHE A 218 -8.52 -8.86 -5.86
C PHE A 218 -8.07 -7.69 -4.96
N THR A 219 -6.99 -7.01 -5.34
CA THR A 219 -6.51 -5.85 -4.60
C THR A 219 -6.50 -4.59 -5.45
N THR A 220 -6.77 -3.46 -4.82
CA THR A 220 -6.66 -2.13 -5.43
C THR A 220 -5.87 -1.24 -4.50
N ASP A 221 -4.78 -0.67 -5.00
CA ASP A 221 -3.90 0.22 -4.26
C ASP A 221 -3.82 1.56 -4.99
N LEU A 222 -4.36 2.62 -4.39
CA LEU A 222 -4.27 3.99 -4.88
C LEU A 222 -3.38 4.80 -3.96
N SER A 223 -2.41 5.50 -4.56
CA SER A 223 -1.64 6.56 -3.91
C SER A 223 -1.78 7.82 -4.74
N TRP A 224 -2.34 8.88 -4.15
CA TRP A 224 -2.55 10.16 -4.79
C TRP A 224 -1.94 11.27 -3.95
N GLN A 225 -0.97 12.00 -4.54
CA GLN A 225 -0.25 13.09 -3.88
C GLN A 225 -0.30 14.35 -4.77
N PRO A 226 -1.41 15.13 -4.71
CA PRO A 226 -1.59 16.32 -5.54
C PRO A 226 -0.63 17.44 -5.19
N SER A 227 -0.07 17.45 -3.98
CA SER A 227 0.91 18.43 -3.52
C SER A 227 1.92 17.79 -2.57
N LYS A 228 2.97 18.52 -2.21
CA LYS A 228 3.93 18.07 -1.18
C LYS A 228 3.30 18.00 0.23
N MET A 229 2.18 18.67 0.45
CA MET A 229 1.51 18.76 1.75
C MET A 229 0.47 17.67 1.97
N PHE A 230 -0.11 17.10 0.90
CA PHE A 230 -1.24 16.17 1.01
C PHE A 230 -0.98 14.89 0.27
N LYS A 231 -1.32 13.77 0.90
CA LYS A 231 -1.29 12.44 0.28
C LYS A 231 -2.50 11.64 0.74
N LEU A 232 -3.20 11.01 -0.22
CA LEU A 232 -4.25 10.04 0.01
C LEU A 232 -3.75 8.65 -0.39
N GLU A 233 -3.93 7.68 0.48
CA GLU A 233 -3.66 6.27 0.23
C GLU A 233 -4.94 5.48 0.45
N LEU A 234 -5.39 4.73 -0.56
CA LEU A 234 -6.51 3.81 -0.46
C LEU A 234 -6.01 2.40 -0.78
N ASN A 235 -6.30 1.46 0.09
CA ASN A 235 -6.04 0.04 -0.13
C ASN A 235 -7.36 -0.71 0.00
N ASN A 236 -7.66 -1.57 -0.92
CA ASN A 236 -8.79 -2.49 -0.82
C ASN A 236 -8.34 -3.90 -1.18
N LYS A 237 -8.69 -4.87 -0.34
CA LYS A 237 -8.46 -6.29 -0.56
C LYS A 237 -9.80 -7.00 -0.46
N LEU A 238 -10.28 -7.48 -1.58
CA LEU A 238 -11.44 -8.34 -1.66
C LEU A 238 -10.95 -9.77 -1.81
N SER A 239 -11.43 -10.69 -0.99
CA SER A 239 -11.13 -12.11 -1.10
C SER A 239 -12.40 -12.95 -1.03
N ALA A 240 -12.48 -13.97 -1.88
CA ALA A 240 -13.62 -14.86 -1.94
C ALA A 240 -13.14 -16.31 -1.91
N ALA A 241 -13.59 -17.09 -0.96
CA ALA A 241 -13.38 -18.55 -0.93
C ALA A 241 -14.20 -19.20 -2.04
N PHE A 242 -13.71 -20.32 -2.60
CA PHE A 242 -14.46 -21.12 -3.57
C PHE A 242 -15.50 -22.04 -2.92
N THR A 243 -15.73 -21.86 -1.63
CA THR A 243 -16.74 -22.56 -0.85
C THR A 243 -18.03 -21.74 -0.84
N PRO A 244 -19.18 -22.28 -1.29
CA PRO A 244 -20.41 -21.52 -1.52
C PRO A 244 -20.96 -20.78 -0.30
N ASP A 245 -20.77 -21.34 0.90
CA ASP A 245 -21.33 -20.79 2.14
C ASP A 245 -20.47 -19.71 2.79
N ILE A 246 -19.26 -19.47 2.28
CA ILE A 246 -18.36 -18.43 2.78
C ILE A 246 -18.55 -17.17 1.93
N LYS A 247 -19.10 -16.11 2.56
CA LYS A 247 -19.25 -14.81 1.90
C LYS A 247 -17.88 -14.18 1.63
N PRO A 248 -17.73 -13.37 0.57
CA PRO A 248 -16.50 -12.64 0.30
C PRO A 248 -16.09 -11.76 1.48
N ALA A 249 -14.79 -11.76 1.81
CA ALA A 249 -14.20 -10.87 2.79
C ALA A 249 -13.68 -9.61 2.11
N ASN A 250 -13.73 -8.48 2.81
CA ASN A 250 -13.21 -7.20 2.34
C ASN A 250 -12.43 -6.49 3.44
N ASN A 251 -11.21 -6.08 3.11
CA ASN A 251 -10.39 -5.22 3.97
C ASN A 251 -10.12 -3.91 3.22
N PHE A 252 -10.78 -2.84 3.66
CA PHE A 252 -10.64 -1.50 3.09
C PHE A 252 -9.92 -0.59 4.08
N LYS A 253 -8.91 0.14 3.59
CA LYS A 253 -8.15 1.12 4.35
C LYS A 253 -8.03 2.41 3.55
N ALA A 254 -8.43 3.51 4.16
CA ALA A 254 -8.20 4.86 3.66
C ALA A 254 -7.29 5.61 4.64
N ARG A 255 -6.23 6.24 4.14
CA ARG A 255 -5.33 7.08 4.93
C ARG A 255 -5.13 8.41 4.23
N PHE A 256 -5.42 9.50 4.91
CA PHE A 256 -5.12 10.85 4.49
C PHE A 256 -3.96 11.39 5.32
N LYS A 257 -2.84 11.76 4.67
CA LYS A 257 -1.66 12.33 5.30
C LYS A 257 -1.56 13.82 5.01
N PHE A 258 -1.25 14.61 6.03
CA PHE A 258 -0.92 16.02 5.94
C PHE A 258 0.51 16.23 6.42
N TYR A 259 1.36 16.83 5.56
CA TYR A 259 2.75 17.16 5.84
C TYR A 259 2.87 18.66 6.07
N PRO A 260 3.13 19.12 7.30
CA PRO A 260 3.42 20.52 7.55
C PRO A 260 4.73 20.94 6.86
N SER A 261 4.72 22.08 6.17
CA SER A 261 5.86 22.53 5.34
C SER A 261 7.17 22.81 6.09
N ILE A 262 7.10 22.95 7.42
CA ILE A 262 8.21 23.33 8.31
C ILE A 262 9.12 22.14 8.68
N TYR A 263 8.64 20.90 8.57
CA TYR A 263 9.39 19.72 8.97
C TYR A 263 9.33 18.66 7.88
N SER A 264 10.47 18.34 7.29
CA SER A 264 10.56 17.27 6.30
C SER A 264 10.33 15.90 6.97
N GLY A 265 9.42 15.13 6.40
CA GLY A 265 9.14 13.75 6.84
C GLY A 265 8.08 13.61 7.94
N LEU A 266 7.80 14.66 8.74
CA LEU A 266 6.73 14.60 9.75
C LEU A 266 5.36 14.80 9.11
N PHE A 267 4.35 14.04 9.56
CA PHE A 267 2.98 14.18 9.10
C PHE A 267 1.96 13.87 10.20
N THR A 268 0.76 14.42 10.02
CA THR A 268 -0.45 13.98 10.71
C THR A 268 -1.28 13.15 9.74
N SER A 269 -1.89 12.06 10.18
CA SER A 269 -2.76 11.26 9.34
C SER A 269 -4.09 10.93 10.00
N LEU A 270 -5.16 10.99 9.20
CA LEU A 270 -6.46 10.39 9.52
C LEU A 270 -6.53 9.05 8.78
N GLN A 271 -6.75 7.98 9.51
CA GLN A 271 -6.87 6.65 8.96
C GLN A 271 -8.25 6.07 9.29
N TYR A 272 -8.89 5.47 8.30
CA TYR A 272 -10.11 4.68 8.43
C TYR A 272 -9.85 3.27 7.93
N ASN A 273 -10.27 2.26 8.69
CA ASN A 273 -10.22 0.86 8.33
C ASN A 273 -11.63 0.27 8.43
N LEU A 274 -12.00 -0.52 7.46
CA LEU A 274 -13.20 -1.34 7.45
C LEU A 274 -12.79 -2.78 7.09
N ILE A 275 -13.03 -3.71 8.00
CA ILE A 275 -12.79 -5.13 7.77
C ILE A 275 -14.15 -5.83 7.84
N TYR A 276 -14.49 -6.52 6.76
CA TYR A 276 -15.58 -7.47 6.71
C TYR A 276 -14.99 -8.87 6.49
N GLN A 277 -15.26 -9.78 7.41
CA GLN A 277 -14.75 -11.16 7.35
C GLN A 277 -15.82 -12.12 7.86
N SER A 278 -16.43 -12.87 6.94
CA SER A 278 -17.54 -13.78 7.28
C SER A 278 -17.12 -15.03 8.06
N MET A 279 -15.81 -15.31 8.11
CA MET A 279 -15.23 -16.39 8.93
C MET A 279 -14.79 -15.92 10.31
N SER A 280 -15.24 -14.75 10.73
CA SER A 280 -14.95 -14.17 12.06
C SER A 280 -16.24 -13.64 12.68
N THR A 281 -16.33 -13.68 13.99
CA THR A 281 -17.44 -13.10 14.74
C THR A 281 -16.89 -12.07 15.73
N PRO A 282 -17.27 -10.78 15.62
CA PRO A 282 -18.24 -10.22 14.66
C PRO A 282 -17.68 -10.13 13.23
N GLU A 283 -18.56 -10.21 12.23
CA GLU A 283 -18.17 -10.15 10.80
C GLU A 283 -17.63 -8.75 10.38
N VAL A 284 -18.07 -7.70 11.04
CA VAL A 284 -17.71 -6.31 10.68
C VAL A 284 -16.92 -5.65 11.80
N ASN A 285 -15.76 -5.13 11.43
CA ASN A 285 -14.93 -4.32 12.31
C ASN A 285 -14.53 -3.03 11.59
N ASN A 286 -14.83 -1.89 12.18
CA ASN A 286 -14.41 -0.60 11.65
C ASN A 286 -13.67 0.21 12.72
N SER A 287 -12.75 1.03 12.28
CA SER A 287 -12.02 1.94 13.15
C SER A 287 -11.58 3.19 12.44
N ALA A 288 -11.57 4.30 13.16
CA ALA A 288 -10.97 5.55 12.71
C ALA A 288 -9.91 5.99 13.73
N SER A 289 -8.78 6.50 13.25
CA SER A 289 -7.71 6.97 14.13
C SER A 289 -7.04 8.22 13.57
N LEU A 290 -6.67 9.13 14.47
CA LEU A 290 -5.78 10.27 14.19
C LEU A 290 -4.37 9.90 14.69
N GLN A 291 -3.37 10.05 13.83
CA GLN A 291 -2.03 9.58 14.11
C GLN A 291 -1.00 10.67 13.75
N LEU A 292 0.09 10.73 14.50
CA LEU A 292 1.31 11.44 14.14
C LEU A 292 2.30 10.44 13.56
N GLY A 293 3.07 10.85 12.56
CA GLY A 293 4.04 9.96 11.95
C GLY A 293 5.23 10.67 11.35
N ALA A 294 6.23 9.85 10.98
CA ALA A 294 7.41 10.30 10.30
C ALA A 294 7.77 9.33 9.16
N ASP A 295 8.18 9.88 8.02
CA ASP A 295 8.74 9.16 6.87
C ASP A 295 10.27 9.35 6.86
N PHE A 296 11.03 8.22 6.64
CA PHE A 296 12.49 8.18 6.64
C PHE A 296 13.04 7.62 5.33
#